data_cfa7234727ded752f5848cda9d0fc102
#
_entry.id   cfa7234727ded752f5848cda9d0fc102
#
_cell.length_a   1.000
_cell.length_b   1.000
_cell.length_c   1.000
_cell.angle_alpha   90.00
_cell.angle_beta   90.00
_cell.angle_gamma   90.00
#
_symmetry.space_group_name_H-M   'P 1'
#
loop_
_entity.id
_entity.type
_entity.pdbx_description
1 polymer ?
#
loop_
_entity_poly.entity_id
_entity_poly.type
_entity_poly.pdbx_seq_one_letter_code
_entity_poly.pdbx_strand_id
1 'polypeptide(L)'
;MKLVKTIIKPERFEFVKKAMEEKGFKGMTITEVKGRGEQKGITLEYRGGLMTVDLLPKIQIEIVVRDSDTDSLISTITESARTGKIGDGKIFVIPVEKSIRIRTGETEA
;
A
#
# COMPACT_ATOMS: atom_id res chain seq x y z
N MET A 1 -7.45 15.67 -7.37
CA MET A 1 -7.45 14.46 -6.51
C MET A 1 -6.48 13.41 -7.04
N LYS A 2 -5.88 12.69 -6.15
CA LYS A 2 -5.01 11.58 -6.51
C LYS A 2 -5.42 10.32 -5.76
N LEU A 3 -5.36 9.18 -6.43
CA LEU A 3 -5.39 7.88 -5.79
C LEU A 3 -3.95 7.50 -5.46
N VAL A 4 -3.67 7.32 -4.19
CA VAL A 4 -2.38 6.84 -3.74
C VAL A 4 -2.53 5.36 -3.43
N LYS A 5 -1.90 4.54 -4.26
CA LYS A 5 -1.91 3.08 -4.13
C LYS A 5 -0.54 2.64 -3.63
N THR A 6 -0.51 1.96 -2.52
CA THR A 6 0.73 1.55 -1.86
C THR A 6 0.73 0.05 -1.63
N ILE A 7 1.84 -0.60 -1.93
CA ILE A 7 2.02 -2.02 -1.65
C ILE A 7 3.20 -2.13 -0.70
N ILE A 8 2.97 -2.72 0.47
CA ILE A 8 3.96 -2.79 1.56
C ILE A 8 4.07 -4.20 2.13
N LYS A 9 5.10 -4.42 2.93
CA LYS A 9 5.24 -5.65 3.72
C LYS A 9 4.14 -5.74 4.76
N PRO A 10 3.53 -6.91 4.99
CA PRO A 10 2.48 -7.07 5.99
C PRO A 10 2.88 -6.64 7.40
N GLU A 11 4.12 -6.92 7.79
CA GLU A 11 4.62 -6.58 9.12
C GLU A 11 4.76 -5.07 9.35
N ARG A 12 4.69 -4.26 8.29
CA ARG A 12 4.72 -2.80 8.41
C ARG A 12 3.33 -2.16 8.44
N PHE A 13 2.28 -2.93 8.16
CA PHE A 13 0.94 -2.38 8.00
C PHE A 13 0.45 -1.59 9.22
N GLU A 14 0.57 -2.14 10.41
CA GLU A 14 0.08 -1.45 11.62
C GLU A 14 0.82 -0.13 11.86
N PHE A 15 2.11 -0.08 11.59
CA PHE A 15 2.90 1.15 11.71
C PHE A 15 2.45 2.21 10.71
N VAL A 16 2.22 1.79 9.46
CA VAL A 16 1.77 2.69 8.40
C VAL A 16 0.36 3.22 8.70
N LYS A 17 -0.55 2.31 9.08
CA LYS A 17 -1.93 2.68 9.43
C LYS A 17 -1.95 3.73 10.56
N LYS A 18 -1.19 3.47 11.61
CA LYS A 18 -1.11 4.40 12.74
C LYS A 18 -0.54 5.75 12.33
N ALA A 19 0.54 5.76 11.55
CA ALA A 19 1.15 6.99 11.07
C ALA A 19 0.19 7.81 10.21
N MET A 20 -0.57 7.14 9.34
CA MET A 20 -1.57 7.79 8.51
C MET A 20 -2.70 8.39 9.34
N GLU A 21 -3.20 7.66 10.34
CA GLU A 21 -4.24 8.15 11.24
C GLU A 21 -3.79 9.38 12.02
N GLU A 22 -2.56 9.38 12.51
CA GLU A 22 -1.97 10.51 13.26
C GLU A 22 -1.85 11.77 12.40
N LYS A 23 -1.73 11.62 11.08
CA LYS A 23 -1.69 12.75 10.14
C LYS A 23 -3.06 13.13 9.60
N GLY A 24 -4.12 12.47 10.06
CA GLY A 24 -5.49 12.77 9.65
C GLY A 24 -5.99 12.01 8.43
N PHE A 25 -5.24 11.05 7.92
CA PHE A 25 -5.66 10.20 6.81
C PHE A 25 -6.36 8.97 7.35
N LYS A 26 -7.68 9.01 7.46
CA LYS A 26 -8.47 7.94 8.11
C LYS A 26 -9.12 6.98 7.14
N GLY A 27 -9.71 7.49 6.06
CA GLY A 27 -10.40 6.65 5.08
C GLY A 27 -9.40 5.96 4.18
N MET A 28 -9.42 4.62 4.14
CA MET A 28 -8.54 3.84 3.29
C MET A 28 -9.15 2.49 2.98
N THR A 29 -8.80 1.94 1.83
CA THR A 29 -9.20 0.59 1.43
C THR A 29 -7.99 -0.32 1.51
N ILE A 30 -8.15 -1.45 2.18
CA ILE A 30 -7.06 -2.40 2.42
C ILE A 30 -7.36 -3.70 1.68
N THR A 31 -6.37 -4.21 0.97
CA THR A 31 -6.48 -5.48 0.25
C THR A 31 -5.25 -6.33 0.53
N GLU A 32 -5.48 -7.59 0.88
CA GLU A 32 -4.39 -8.56 0.97
C GLU A 32 -4.07 -9.04 -0.44
N VAL A 33 -2.81 -8.90 -0.84
CA VAL A 33 -2.37 -9.27 -2.19
C VAL A 33 -1.12 -10.13 -2.10
N LYS A 34 -0.77 -10.75 -3.21
CA LYS A 34 0.49 -11.48 -3.34
C LYS A 34 1.30 -10.82 -4.45
N GLY A 35 2.58 -10.63 -4.20
CA GLY A 35 3.46 -9.99 -5.15
C GLY A 35 4.72 -10.77 -5.41
N ARG A 36 5.20 -10.66 -6.64
CA ARG A 36 6.51 -11.13 -7.06
C ARG A 36 7.31 -9.93 -7.51
N GLY A 37 8.36 -9.61 -6.78
CA GLY A 37 9.18 -8.44 -7.09
C GLY A 37 10.66 -8.77 -7.01
N GLU A 38 11.45 -7.81 -6.58
CA GLU A 38 12.88 -7.97 -6.41
C GLU A 38 13.23 -8.84 -5.19
N GLN A 39 12.31 -8.97 -4.25
CA GLN A 39 12.51 -9.81 -3.08
C GLN A 39 12.55 -11.27 -3.51
N LYS A 40 13.62 -11.97 -3.12
CA LYS A 40 13.73 -13.39 -3.41
C LYS A 40 12.67 -14.18 -2.64
N GLY A 41 12.13 -15.20 -3.29
CA GLY A 41 11.19 -16.10 -2.67
C GLY A 41 11.83 -16.98 -1.60
N ILE A 42 10.98 -17.70 -0.91
CA ILE A 42 11.39 -18.64 0.14
C ILE A 42 11.52 -20.02 -0.50
N THR A 43 12.67 -20.68 -0.28
CA THR A 43 12.86 -22.05 -0.72
C THR A 43 12.42 -22.99 0.39
N LEU A 44 11.47 -23.86 0.08
CA LEU A 44 10.95 -24.86 1.01
C LEU A 44 11.43 -26.24 0.60
N GLU A 45 11.81 -27.05 1.57
CA GLU A 45 12.17 -28.43 1.37
C GLU A 45 10.96 -29.32 1.65
N TYR A 46 10.64 -30.20 0.72
CA TYR A 46 9.53 -31.12 0.88
C TYR A 46 9.92 -32.51 0.31
N ARG A 47 9.01 -33.48 0.50
CA ARG A 47 9.27 -34.89 0.18
C ARG A 47 9.78 -35.16 -1.24
N GLY A 48 9.38 -34.36 -2.23
CA GLY A 48 9.79 -34.51 -3.62
C GLY A 48 10.99 -33.66 -4.03
N GLY A 49 11.57 -32.86 -3.11
CA GLY A 49 12.69 -31.98 -3.42
C GLY A 49 12.53 -30.59 -2.84
N LEU A 50 13.01 -29.56 -3.56
CA LEU A 50 12.94 -28.16 -3.16
C LEU A 50 11.85 -27.45 -3.93
N MET A 51 11.13 -26.56 -3.26
CA MET A 51 10.12 -25.72 -3.87
C MET A 51 10.43 -24.25 -3.51
N THR A 52 10.47 -23.38 -4.52
CA THR A 52 10.65 -21.96 -4.33
C THR A 52 9.29 -21.27 -4.32
N VAL A 53 8.99 -20.56 -3.24
CA VAL A 53 7.79 -19.72 -3.14
C VAL A 53 8.19 -18.32 -3.55
N ASP A 54 7.74 -17.87 -4.72
CA ASP A 54 8.11 -16.56 -5.27
C ASP A 54 7.00 -15.53 -5.19
N LEU A 55 5.79 -15.95 -4.80
CA LEU A 55 4.68 -15.05 -4.51
C LEU A 55 4.58 -14.84 -3.01
N LEU A 56 4.84 -13.63 -2.57
CA LEU A 56 4.87 -13.28 -1.15
C LEU A 56 3.64 -12.45 -0.77
N PRO A 57 3.11 -12.64 0.44
CA PRO A 57 2.00 -11.82 0.90
C PRO A 57 2.43 -10.36 1.03
N LYS A 58 1.56 -9.46 0.61
CA LYS A 58 1.72 -8.01 0.71
C LYS A 58 0.39 -7.40 1.10
N ILE A 59 0.43 -6.17 1.57
CA ILE A 59 -0.77 -5.39 1.85
C ILE A 59 -0.82 -4.23 0.87
N GLN A 60 -1.97 -4.05 0.22
CA GLN A 60 -2.24 -2.92 -0.64
C GLN A 60 -3.15 -1.95 0.09
N ILE A 61 -2.73 -0.69 0.14
CA ILE A 61 -3.50 0.40 0.75
C ILE A 61 -3.86 1.37 -0.36
N GLU A 62 -5.14 1.73 -0.45
CA GLU A 62 -5.61 2.73 -1.40
C GLU A 62 -6.34 3.84 -0.69
N ILE A 63 -6.01 5.07 -1.03
CA ILE A 63 -6.65 6.25 -0.47
C ILE A 63 -6.67 7.35 -1.53
N VAL A 64 -7.80 8.04 -1.64
CA VAL A 64 -7.93 9.20 -2.52
C VAL A 64 -7.76 10.45 -1.66
N VAL A 65 -6.86 11.33 -2.08
CA VAL A 65 -6.55 12.56 -1.36
C VAL A 65 -6.55 13.76 -2.32
N ARG A 66 -6.62 14.94 -1.74
CA ARG A 66 -6.45 16.19 -2.49
C ARG A 66 -5.02 16.29 -2.98
N ASP A 67 -4.83 17.02 -4.08
CA ASP A 67 -3.47 17.25 -4.60
C ASP A 67 -2.57 17.85 -3.54
N SER A 68 -3.09 18.77 -2.72
CA SER A 68 -2.32 19.44 -1.66
C SER A 68 -1.87 18.50 -0.52
N ASP A 69 -2.52 17.35 -0.36
CA ASP A 69 -2.19 16.39 0.70
C ASP A 69 -1.30 15.25 0.22
N THR A 70 -1.07 15.16 -1.08
CA THR A 70 -0.38 14.02 -1.69
C THR A 70 1.04 13.85 -1.16
N ASP A 71 1.83 14.92 -1.14
CA ASP A 71 3.23 14.84 -0.70
C ASP A 71 3.33 14.47 0.78
N SER A 72 2.45 15.01 1.62
CA SER A 72 2.40 14.65 3.04
C SER A 72 2.09 13.17 3.24
N LEU A 73 1.13 12.65 2.48
CA LEU A 73 0.77 11.24 2.55
C LEU A 73 1.93 10.34 2.10
N ILE A 74 2.59 10.69 0.99
CA ILE A 74 3.74 9.93 0.49
C ILE A 74 4.85 9.89 1.54
N SER A 75 5.20 11.02 2.15
CA SER A 75 6.21 11.07 3.20
C SER A 75 5.83 10.21 4.39
N THR A 76 4.58 10.29 4.83
CA THR A 76 4.07 9.51 5.97
C THR A 76 4.19 8.02 5.72
N ILE A 77 3.77 7.56 4.54
CA ILE A 77 3.86 6.15 4.16
C ILE A 77 5.32 5.71 4.04
N THR A 78 6.13 6.49 3.35
CA THR A 78 7.54 6.16 3.12
C THR A 78 8.30 5.99 4.43
N GLU A 79 8.16 6.94 5.34
CA GLU A 79 8.85 6.89 6.63
C GLU A 79 8.40 5.72 7.50
N SER A 80 7.11 5.39 7.49
CA SER A 80 6.57 4.33 8.33
C SER A 80 6.72 2.93 7.73
N ALA A 81 6.78 2.81 6.39
CA ALA A 81 6.89 1.52 5.71
C ALA A 81 8.33 1.08 5.48
N ARG A 82 9.26 2.02 5.44
CA ARG A 82 10.66 1.73 5.09
C ARG A 82 11.37 0.87 6.12
N THR A 83 12.03 -0.19 5.66
CA THR A 83 12.99 -0.97 6.46
C THR A 83 14.41 -0.80 5.93
N GLY A 84 14.56 -0.32 4.69
CA GLY A 84 15.84 -0.22 4.00
C GLY A 84 16.24 -1.51 3.29
N LYS A 85 15.36 -2.49 3.27
CA LYS A 85 15.62 -3.80 2.66
C LYS A 85 14.78 -4.01 1.40
N ILE A 86 15.19 -4.93 0.56
CA ILE A 86 14.44 -5.34 -0.62
C ILE A 86 13.05 -5.82 -0.20
N GLY A 87 12.04 -5.43 -0.97
CA GLY A 87 10.66 -5.82 -0.71
C GLY A 87 9.86 -4.80 0.11
N ASP A 88 10.43 -3.64 0.41
CA ASP A 88 9.72 -2.58 1.15
C ASP A 88 8.46 -2.10 0.44
N GLY A 89 8.41 -2.20 -0.88
CA GLY A 89 7.22 -1.88 -1.65
C GLY A 89 7.35 -0.63 -2.50
N LYS A 90 6.20 -0.21 -3.03
CA LYS A 90 6.12 0.95 -3.92
C LYS A 90 4.86 1.76 -3.66
N ILE A 91 4.93 3.02 -4.01
CA ILE A 91 3.79 3.93 -3.96
C ILE A 91 3.52 4.39 -5.39
N PHE A 92 2.25 4.29 -5.80
CA PHE A 92 1.79 4.78 -7.10
C PHE A 92 0.83 5.94 -6.87
N VAL A 93 1.00 7.01 -7.63
CA VAL A 93 0.12 8.18 -7.58
C VAL A 93 -0.60 8.27 -8.91
N ILE A 94 -1.92 8.17 -8.89
CA ILE A 94 -2.76 8.07 -10.07
C ILE A 94 -3.76 9.22 -10.06
N PRO A 95 -3.87 10.01 -11.14
CA PRO A 95 -4.89 11.05 -11.21
C PRO A 95 -6.31 10.49 -11.13
N VAL A 96 -7.17 11.12 -10.36
CA VAL A 96 -8.59 10.79 -10.25
C VAL A 96 -9.38 11.94 -10.84
N GLU A 97 -10.15 11.67 -11.89
CA GLU A 97 -10.94 12.71 -12.55
C GLU A 97 -12.08 13.21 -11.68
N LYS A 98 -12.78 12.30 -11.02
CA LYS A 98 -13.86 12.65 -10.10
C LYS A 98 -14.15 11.49 -9.17
N SER A 99 -14.76 11.80 -8.04
CA SER A 99 -15.23 10.85 -7.04
C SER A 99 -16.69 11.14 -6.76
N ILE A 100 -17.51 10.12 -6.68
CA ILE A 100 -18.95 10.27 -6.43
C ILE A 100 -19.29 9.52 -5.15
N ARG A 101 -19.86 10.24 -4.18
CA ARG A 101 -20.31 9.63 -2.93
C ARG A 101 -21.65 8.94 -3.16
N ILE A 102 -21.69 7.64 -3.01
CA ILE A 102 -22.89 6.84 -3.29
C ILE A 102 -24.08 7.29 -2.45
N ARG A 103 -23.88 7.54 -1.16
CA ARG A 103 -24.95 7.91 -0.25
C ARG A 103 -25.66 9.20 -0.64
N THR A 104 -24.95 10.18 -1.10
CA THR A 104 -25.50 11.54 -1.38
C THR A 104 -25.57 11.89 -2.85
N GLY A 105 -24.81 11.17 -3.70
CA GLY A 105 -24.65 11.53 -5.09
C GLY A 105 -23.74 12.74 -5.34
N GLU A 106 -23.10 13.25 -4.29
CA GLU A 106 -22.18 14.39 -4.42
C GLU A 106 -20.96 14.00 -5.24
N THR A 107 -20.55 14.89 -6.12
CA THR A 107 -19.37 14.71 -6.97
C THR A 107 -18.26 15.64 -6.51
N GLU A 108 -17.07 15.08 -6.38
CA GLU A 108 -15.84 15.84 -6.15
C GLU A 108 -14.97 15.73 -7.39
N ALA A 109 -14.40 16.83 -7.82
CA ALA A 109 -13.54 16.89 -9.00
C ALA A 109 -12.08 17.07 -8.62
#